data_976bd11ae13ab692b447d73e3832c090
#
_entry.id   976bd11ae13ab692b447d73e3832c090
#
_cell.length_a   1.000
_cell.length_b   1.000
_cell.length_c   1.000
_cell.angle_alpha   90.00
_cell.angle_beta   90.00
_cell.angle_gamma   90.00
#
_symmetry.space_group_name_H-M   'P 1'
#
loop_
_entity.id
_entity.type
_entity.pdbx_description
1 polymer ?
#
loop_
_entity_poly.entity_id
_entity_poly.type
_entity_poly.pdbx_seq_one_letter_code
_entity_poly.pdbx_strand_id
1 'polypeptide(L)'
;MLGLHRESDAIVLAIPAGGLAVAVVIAKELNLTLDLAIVSKITPPWNTEAGYGAVAFDGTVMLNEELLPRLHLTSKEIQQGISKTEEKVRRRMKKLRGDRPMPDLQHPIILIDDGLASGFTLRTGIEALRKAGSRQIILAIPTAHKESLQAVAEKVHAVYCPNIRRGSVFAVADAYEHWRDLDEEEVAGLLEDFTKMASKAV
;
A
#
# COMPACT_ATOMS: atom_id res chain seq x y z
N MET A 1 -20.32 -2.67 -4.03
CA MET A 1 -19.91 -1.97 -2.79
C MET A 1 -19.10 -2.94 -1.93
N LEU A 2 -18.11 -2.45 -1.16
CA LEU A 2 -17.27 -3.29 -0.28
C LEU A 2 -18.08 -4.16 0.70
N GLY A 3 -19.27 -3.71 1.10
CA GLY A 3 -20.15 -4.48 1.98
C GLY A 3 -20.52 -5.91 1.50
N LEU A 4 -20.32 -6.23 0.22
CA LEU A 4 -20.47 -7.59 -0.30
C LEU A 4 -19.41 -8.57 0.26
N HIS A 5 -18.33 -8.05 0.83
CA HIS A 5 -17.25 -8.84 1.43
C HIS A 5 -17.36 -8.99 2.95
N ARG A 6 -18.47 -8.51 3.55
CA ARG A 6 -18.70 -8.65 4.99
C ARG A 6 -18.72 -10.14 5.38
N GLU A 7 -17.94 -10.47 6.43
CA GLU A 7 -17.85 -11.83 6.96
C GLU A 7 -17.45 -12.91 5.92
N SER A 8 -16.78 -12.47 4.84
CA SER A 8 -16.22 -13.38 3.84
C SER A 8 -14.84 -13.89 4.27
N ASP A 9 -14.24 -14.72 3.44
CA ASP A 9 -12.87 -15.20 3.59
C ASP A 9 -11.82 -14.20 3.03
N ALA A 10 -12.24 -13.01 2.61
CA ALA A 10 -11.34 -11.99 2.11
C ALA A 10 -10.39 -11.47 3.20
N ILE A 11 -9.17 -11.12 2.81
CA ILE A 11 -8.15 -10.59 3.70
C ILE A 11 -7.89 -9.13 3.33
N VAL A 12 -7.93 -8.25 4.31
CA VAL A 12 -7.54 -6.86 4.16
C VAL A 12 -6.03 -6.74 4.31
N LEU A 13 -5.37 -6.19 3.30
CA LEU A 13 -3.95 -5.86 3.33
C LEU A 13 -3.75 -4.36 3.20
N ALA A 14 -3.18 -3.72 4.22
CA ALA A 14 -2.89 -2.30 4.21
C ALA A 14 -1.47 -2.00 3.69
N ILE A 15 -1.32 -0.99 2.85
CA ILE A 15 -0.01 -0.40 2.57
C ILE A 15 0.27 0.66 3.66
N PRO A 16 1.21 0.40 4.58
CA PRO A 16 1.50 1.36 5.64
C PRO A 16 2.36 2.55 5.12
N ALA A 17 2.27 3.75 5.70
CA ALA A 17 1.61 4.03 6.99
C ALA A 17 0.13 4.41 6.83
N GLY A 18 -0.22 5.39 6.01
CA GLY A 18 -1.57 5.97 5.92
C GLY A 18 -2.67 4.98 5.59
N GLY A 19 -2.40 4.00 4.71
CA GLY A 19 -3.37 2.96 4.36
C GLY A 19 -3.85 2.13 5.53
N LEU A 20 -3.06 2.00 6.62
CA LEU A 20 -3.49 1.23 7.79
C LEU A 20 -4.66 1.90 8.54
N ALA A 21 -4.65 3.22 8.68
CA ALA A 21 -5.75 3.94 9.34
C ALA A 21 -7.11 3.67 8.64
N VAL A 22 -7.09 3.67 7.31
CA VAL A 22 -8.27 3.34 6.50
C VAL A 22 -8.63 1.86 6.62
N ALA A 23 -7.63 0.99 6.58
CA ALA A 23 -7.81 -0.46 6.60
C ALA A 23 -8.41 -0.97 7.92
N VAL A 24 -8.00 -0.41 9.06
CA VAL A 24 -8.54 -0.75 10.38
C VAL A 24 -10.06 -0.51 10.42
N VAL A 25 -10.53 0.61 9.89
CA VAL A 25 -11.97 0.93 9.84
C VAL A 25 -12.70 -0.06 8.95
N ILE A 26 -12.18 -0.31 7.74
CA ILE A 26 -12.80 -1.22 6.78
C ILE A 26 -12.83 -2.66 7.32
N ALA A 27 -11.72 -3.14 7.88
CA ALA A 27 -11.62 -4.50 8.41
C ALA A 27 -12.58 -4.74 9.59
N LYS A 28 -12.72 -3.74 10.49
CA LYS A 28 -13.70 -3.78 11.58
C LYS A 28 -15.13 -3.83 11.06
N GLU A 29 -15.49 -2.92 10.16
CA GLU A 29 -16.85 -2.83 9.60
C GLU A 29 -17.26 -4.09 8.82
N LEU A 30 -16.30 -4.73 8.16
CA LEU A 30 -16.55 -5.93 7.37
C LEU A 30 -16.33 -7.23 8.14
N ASN A 31 -15.81 -7.16 9.36
CA ASN A 31 -15.40 -8.30 10.18
C ASN A 31 -14.40 -9.21 9.42
N LEU A 32 -13.30 -8.62 8.93
CA LEU A 32 -12.29 -9.29 8.13
C LEU A 32 -10.92 -9.28 8.83
N THR A 33 -10.10 -10.27 8.50
CA THR A 33 -8.69 -10.31 8.91
C THR A 33 -7.91 -9.14 8.29
N LEU A 34 -7.03 -8.51 9.08
CA LEU A 34 -6.16 -7.41 8.66
C LEU A 34 -4.69 -7.81 8.81
N ASP A 35 -3.91 -7.53 7.77
CA ASP A 35 -2.44 -7.61 7.80
C ASP A 35 -1.85 -6.50 6.90
N LEU A 36 -0.53 -6.50 6.70
CA LEU A 36 0.20 -5.46 5.96
C LEU A 36 0.83 -6.00 4.66
N ALA A 37 0.69 -5.22 3.60
CA ALA A 37 1.49 -5.32 2.38
C ALA A 37 2.53 -4.18 2.39
N ILE A 38 3.71 -4.43 2.96
CA ILE A 38 4.72 -3.38 3.12
C ILE A 38 5.34 -3.04 1.77
N VAL A 39 5.20 -1.79 1.37
CA VAL A 39 5.83 -1.20 0.19
C VAL A 39 6.49 0.11 0.58
N SER A 40 7.63 0.43 -0.01
CA SER A 40 8.32 1.70 0.23
C SER A 40 8.78 2.33 -1.08
N LYS A 41 8.61 3.65 -1.20
CA LYS A 41 9.11 4.43 -2.33
C LYS A 41 10.64 4.41 -2.37
N ILE A 42 11.21 4.36 -3.57
CA ILE A 42 12.62 4.65 -3.82
C ILE A 42 12.68 6.13 -4.18
N THR A 43 13.41 6.91 -3.39
CA THR A 43 13.49 8.37 -3.53
C THR A 43 14.90 8.81 -3.88
N PRO A 44 15.08 9.88 -4.68
CA PRO A 44 16.40 10.44 -4.93
C PRO A 44 16.97 11.05 -3.64
N PRO A 45 18.31 11.17 -3.51
CA PRO A 45 18.95 11.64 -2.28
C PRO A 45 18.53 13.05 -1.81
N TRP A 46 18.10 13.89 -2.75
CA TRP A 46 17.73 15.30 -2.50
C TRP A 46 16.24 15.54 -2.32
N ASN A 47 15.39 14.50 -2.50
CA ASN A 47 13.93 14.65 -2.36
C ASN A 47 13.31 13.36 -1.83
N THR A 48 12.77 13.40 -0.62
CA THR A 48 12.15 12.25 0.03
C THR A 48 10.67 12.07 -0.32
N GLU A 49 10.05 13.06 -0.94
CA GLU A 49 8.62 13.05 -1.30
C GLU A 49 8.37 12.42 -2.68
N ALA A 50 9.20 12.76 -3.66
CA ALA A 50 9.09 12.25 -5.01
C ALA A 50 9.79 10.90 -5.17
N GLY A 51 9.01 9.83 -5.40
CA GLY A 51 9.56 8.50 -5.67
C GLY A 51 9.77 8.25 -7.15
N TYR A 52 10.92 7.68 -7.52
CA TYR A 52 11.20 7.17 -8.87
C TYR A 52 11.03 5.65 -9.01
N GLY A 53 10.51 5.01 -7.99
CA GLY A 53 10.22 3.58 -7.94
C GLY A 53 9.66 3.18 -6.60
N ALA A 54 9.50 1.88 -6.42
CA ALA A 54 9.12 1.30 -5.13
C ALA A 54 9.65 -0.14 -4.98
N VAL A 55 9.79 -0.58 -3.74
CA VAL A 55 10.16 -1.94 -3.34
C VAL A 55 9.04 -2.50 -2.47
N ALA A 56 8.59 -3.73 -2.76
CA ALA A 56 7.57 -4.42 -1.98
C ALA A 56 8.16 -5.48 -1.03
N PHE A 57 7.29 -6.02 -0.20
CA PHE A 57 7.58 -6.97 0.89
C PHE A 57 8.28 -8.26 0.44
N ASP A 58 8.09 -8.67 -0.83
CA ASP A 58 8.71 -9.87 -1.44
C ASP A 58 10.02 -9.57 -2.18
N GLY A 59 10.49 -8.30 -2.14
CA GLY A 59 11.65 -7.83 -2.90
C GLY A 59 11.32 -7.38 -4.33
N THR A 60 10.07 -7.39 -4.76
CA THR A 60 9.69 -6.84 -6.06
C THR A 60 10.04 -5.36 -6.14
N VAL A 61 10.82 -5.00 -7.16
CA VAL A 61 11.20 -3.62 -7.48
C VAL A 61 10.50 -3.18 -8.76
N MET A 62 9.92 -1.99 -8.74
CA MET A 62 9.43 -1.30 -9.94
C MET A 62 10.04 0.10 -10.02
N LEU A 63 10.54 0.46 -11.17
CA LEU A 63 11.12 1.78 -11.45
C LEU A 63 10.23 2.56 -12.42
N ASN A 64 10.23 3.87 -12.29
CA ASN A 64 9.58 4.78 -13.23
C ASN A 64 10.55 5.12 -14.35
N GLU A 65 10.51 4.34 -15.41
CA GLU A 65 11.40 4.47 -16.56
C GLU A 65 11.22 5.80 -17.32
N GLU A 66 10.05 6.43 -17.22
CA GLU A 66 9.80 7.76 -17.82
C GLU A 66 10.41 8.89 -16.99
N LEU A 67 10.49 8.71 -15.67
CA LEU A 67 11.02 9.72 -14.76
C LEU A 67 12.54 9.62 -14.60
N LEU A 68 13.10 8.40 -14.59
CA LEU A 68 14.53 8.16 -14.37
C LEU A 68 15.46 9.00 -15.24
N PRO A 69 15.25 9.14 -16.59
CA PRO A 69 16.11 9.95 -17.42
C PRO A 69 16.16 11.42 -17.02
N ARG A 70 15.08 11.93 -16.41
CA ARG A 70 14.96 13.32 -15.96
C ARG A 70 15.66 13.61 -14.65
N LEU A 71 15.95 12.55 -13.87
CA LEU A 71 16.61 12.68 -12.56
C LEU A 71 18.15 12.71 -12.66
N HIS A 72 18.71 12.41 -13.83
CA HIS A 72 20.16 12.36 -14.08
C HIS A 72 20.93 11.50 -13.05
N LEU A 73 20.28 10.45 -12.50
CA LEU A 73 20.90 9.52 -11.58
C LEU A 73 21.83 8.56 -12.34
N THR A 74 22.99 8.30 -11.78
CA THR A 74 23.88 7.25 -12.27
C THR A 74 23.32 5.87 -11.93
N SER A 75 23.71 4.84 -12.66
CA SER A 75 23.33 3.46 -12.35
C SER A 75 23.72 3.06 -10.92
N LYS A 76 24.84 3.58 -10.41
CA LYS A 76 25.27 3.34 -9.03
C LYS A 76 24.32 3.96 -8.01
N GLU A 77 23.88 5.18 -8.23
CA GLU A 77 22.92 5.87 -7.33
C GLU A 77 21.55 5.17 -7.34
N ILE A 78 21.09 4.74 -8.51
CA ILE A 78 19.85 3.97 -8.64
C ILE A 78 19.97 2.67 -7.83
N GLN A 79 21.05 1.91 -8.00
CA GLN A 79 21.27 0.66 -7.26
C GLN A 79 21.37 0.89 -5.74
N GLN A 80 22.03 1.96 -5.31
CA GLN A 80 22.09 2.35 -3.89
C GLN A 80 20.69 2.69 -3.34
N GLY A 81 19.88 3.42 -4.13
CA GLY A 81 18.51 3.74 -3.76
C GLY A 81 17.63 2.48 -3.59
N ILE A 82 17.77 1.52 -4.50
CA ILE A 82 17.10 0.22 -4.41
C ILE A 82 17.52 -0.51 -3.13
N SER A 83 18.84 -0.73 -2.93
CA SER A 83 19.35 -1.47 -1.77
C SER A 83 18.94 -0.84 -0.44
N LYS A 84 19.04 0.48 -0.32
CA LYS A 84 18.57 1.22 0.86
C LYS A 84 17.07 1.02 1.12
N THR A 85 16.28 0.98 0.06
CA THR A 85 14.83 0.79 0.18
C THR A 85 14.48 -0.66 0.53
N GLU A 86 15.19 -1.65 0.00
CA GLU A 86 15.06 -3.06 0.39
C GLU A 86 15.36 -3.27 1.87
N GLU A 87 16.42 -2.63 2.39
CA GLU A 87 16.74 -2.67 3.83
C GLU A 87 15.64 -2.03 4.66
N LYS A 88 15.09 -0.89 4.21
CA LYS A 88 13.95 -0.23 4.86
C LYS A 88 12.74 -1.16 4.90
N VAL A 89 12.39 -1.81 3.79
CA VAL A 89 11.26 -2.75 3.72
C VAL A 89 11.48 -3.92 4.67
N ARG A 90 12.66 -4.55 4.67
CA ARG A 90 12.99 -5.66 5.59
C ARG A 90 12.87 -5.25 7.04
N ARG A 91 13.41 -4.08 7.42
CA ARG A 91 13.29 -3.54 8.78
C ARG A 91 11.84 -3.33 9.17
N ARG A 92 11.02 -2.73 8.30
CA ARG A 92 9.59 -2.51 8.53
C ARG A 92 8.81 -3.82 8.64
N MET A 93 9.11 -4.80 7.79
CA MET A 93 8.53 -6.15 7.87
C MET A 93 8.79 -6.74 9.26
N LYS A 94 10.05 -6.74 9.72
CA LYS A 94 10.41 -7.26 11.04
C LYS A 94 9.76 -6.48 12.18
N LYS A 95 9.74 -5.14 12.11
CA LYS A 95 9.16 -4.29 13.16
C LYS A 95 7.64 -4.43 13.26
N LEU A 96 6.94 -4.43 12.14
CA LEU A 96 5.47 -4.34 12.11
C LEU A 96 4.78 -5.71 12.05
N ARG A 97 5.40 -6.71 11.41
CA ARG A 97 4.84 -8.06 11.30
C ARG A 97 5.57 -9.09 12.17
N GLY A 98 6.80 -8.80 12.60
CA GLY A 98 7.63 -9.79 13.29
C GLY A 98 7.90 -11.00 12.40
N ASP A 99 7.86 -12.20 13.00
CA ASP A 99 8.06 -13.47 12.30
C ASP A 99 6.74 -14.13 11.83
N ARG A 100 5.64 -13.39 11.85
CA ARG A 100 4.36 -13.91 11.35
C ARG A 100 4.45 -14.22 9.87
N PRO A 101 4.03 -15.42 9.41
CA PRO A 101 3.98 -15.73 7.98
C PRO A 101 3.00 -14.78 7.27
N MET A 102 3.19 -14.61 5.96
CA MET A 102 2.16 -13.94 5.15
C MET A 102 0.86 -14.73 5.26
N PRO A 103 -0.29 -14.04 5.26
CA PRO A 103 -1.57 -14.73 5.21
C PRO A 103 -1.69 -15.53 3.91
N ASP A 104 -2.63 -16.45 3.87
CA ASP A 104 -2.90 -17.22 2.66
C ASP A 104 -3.45 -16.32 1.55
N LEU A 105 -2.61 -16.04 0.55
CA LEU A 105 -2.94 -15.16 -0.57
C LEU A 105 -3.82 -15.82 -1.65
N GLN A 106 -4.27 -17.05 -1.44
CA GLN A 106 -5.29 -17.67 -2.29
C GLN A 106 -6.70 -17.10 -2.02
N HIS A 107 -6.92 -16.53 -0.83
CA HIS A 107 -8.13 -15.78 -0.52
C HIS A 107 -8.21 -14.47 -1.31
N PRO A 108 -9.41 -13.91 -1.52
CA PRO A 108 -9.56 -12.57 -2.10
C PRO A 108 -8.84 -11.54 -1.24
N ILE A 109 -8.01 -10.70 -1.85
CA ILE A 109 -7.25 -9.65 -1.16
C ILE A 109 -7.92 -8.30 -1.40
N ILE A 110 -8.27 -7.60 -0.32
CA ILE A 110 -8.67 -6.20 -0.36
C ILE A 110 -7.44 -5.36 0.00
N LEU A 111 -6.75 -4.87 -1.03
CA LEU A 111 -5.58 -4.00 -0.86
C LEU A 111 -6.03 -2.56 -0.60
N ILE A 112 -5.53 -1.97 0.47
CA ILE A 112 -5.92 -0.65 0.94
C ILE A 112 -4.71 0.27 1.05
N ASP A 113 -4.87 1.50 0.56
CA ASP A 113 -3.97 2.63 0.78
C ASP A 113 -4.81 3.87 1.13
N ASP A 114 -4.17 4.93 1.61
CA ASP A 114 -4.82 6.21 1.95
C ASP A 114 -5.21 7.04 0.71
N GLY A 115 -4.60 6.76 -0.43
CA GLY A 115 -4.93 7.38 -1.70
C GLY A 115 -3.98 7.00 -2.83
N LEU A 116 -4.32 7.45 -4.02
CA LEU A 116 -3.58 7.11 -5.23
C LEU A 116 -3.18 8.39 -5.98
N ALA A 117 -1.92 8.82 -5.79
CA ALA A 117 -1.31 9.89 -6.59
C ALA A 117 -0.65 9.29 -7.85
N SER A 118 0.63 8.99 -7.84
CA SER A 118 1.34 8.40 -9.00
C SER A 118 1.05 6.92 -9.22
N GLY A 119 0.63 6.21 -8.18
CA GLY A 119 0.29 4.79 -8.22
C GLY A 119 1.45 3.81 -8.19
N PHE A 120 2.70 4.27 -8.13
CA PHE A 120 3.85 3.34 -8.13
C PHE A 120 3.85 2.39 -6.95
N THR A 121 3.56 2.88 -5.74
CA THR A 121 3.45 2.06 -4.52
C THR A 121 2.42 0.96 -4.67
N LEU A 122 1.20 1.33 -5.08
CA LEU A 122 0.11 0.37 -5.29
C LEU A 122 0.42 -0.64 -6.40
N ARG A 123 0.95 -0.18 -7.54
CA ARG A 123 1.33 -1.08 -8.66
C ARG A 123 2.39 -2.09 -8.22
N THR A 124 3.39 -1.66 -7.44
CA THR A 124 4.43 -2.55 -6.92
C THR A 124 3.85 -3.56 -5.93
N GLY A 125 2.95 -3.13 -5.04
CA GLY A 125 2.23 -4.03 -4.13
C GLY A 125 1.36 -5.05 -4.85
N ILE A 126 0.62 -4.64 -5.89
CA ILE A 126 -0.20 -5.54 -6.72
C ILE A 126 0.67 -6.58 -7.43
N GLU A 127 1.81 -6.16 -7.99
CA GLU A 127 2.74 -7.08 -8.66
C GLU A 127 3.34 -8.10 -7.68
N ALA A 128 3.75 -7.65 -6.49
CA ALA A 128 4.22 -8.52 -5.42
C ALA A 128 3.17 -9.54 -4.99
N LEU A 129 1.93 -9.12 -4.79
CA LEU A 129 0.83 -10.01 -4.44
C LEU A 129 0.56 -11.06 -5.53
N ARG A 130 0.62 -10.68 -6.80
CA ARG A 130 0.47 -11.62 -7.92
C ARG A 130 1.59 -12.64 -7.98
N LYS A 131 2.85 -12.20 -7.82
CA LYS A 131 4.00 -13.11 -7.75
C LYS A 131 3.91 -14.07 -6.57
N ALA A 132 3.37 -13.62 -5.46
CA ALA A 132 3.11 -14.44 -4.27
C ALA A 132 1.87 -15.35 -4.40
N GLY A 133 1.19 -15.36 -5.56
CA GLY A 133 0.10 -16.29 -5.87
C GLY A 133 -1.31 -15.75 -5.71
N SER A 134 -1.49 -14.47 -5.34
CA SER A 134 -2.83 -13.88 -5.23
C SER A 134 -3.54 -13.85 -6.57
N ARG A 135 -4.74 -14.46 -6.61
CA ARG A 135 -5.56 -14.56 -7.83
C ARG A 135 -6.62 -13.48 -7.91
N GLN A 136 -7.10 -12.99 -6.79
CA GLN A 136 -8.16 -11.98 -6.74
C GLN A 136 -7.73 -10.80 -5.87
N ILE A 137 -7.43 -9.68 -6.51
CA ILE A 137 -7.05 -8.43 -5.83
C ILE A 137 -8.14 -7.39 -6.08
N ILE A 138 -8.65 -6.82 -5.00
CA ILE A 138 -9.61 -5.73 -4.97
C ILE A 138 -8.90 -4.53 -4.39
N LEU A 139 -9.01 -3.37 -5.03
CA LEU A 139 -8.42 -2.13 -4.54
C LEU A 139 -9.49 -1.30 -3.83
N ALA A 140 -9.22 -0.84 -2.61
CA ALA A 140 -10.07 0.08 -1.88
C ALA A 140 -9.26 1.28 -1.38
N ILE A 141 -9.57 2.46 -1.88
CA ILE A 141 -8.87 3.72 -1.57
C ILE A 141 -9.86 4.86 -1.45
N PRO A 142 -9.71 5.79 -0.49
CA PRO A 142 -10.63 6.91 -0.32
C PRO A 142 -10.59 7.91 -1.47
N THR A 143 -9.41 8.15 -2.05
CA THR A 143 -9.22 9.17 -3.09
C THR A 143 -8.18 8.74 -4.12
N ALA A 144 -8.36 9.18 -5.36
CA ALA A 144 -7.43 8.87 -6.46
C ALA A 144 -7.38 9.97 -7.52
N HIS A 145 -6.20 10.13 -8.11
CA HIS A 145 -6.05 10.82 -9.38
C HIS A 145 -6.58 9.93 -10.50
N LYS A 146 -7.40 10.48 -11.40
CA LYS A 146 -8.15 9.72 -12.40
C LYS A 146 -7.27 8.84 -13.29
N GLU A 147 -6.23 9.43 -13.87
CA GLU A 147 -5.34 8.75 -14.83
C GLU A 147 -4.56 7.62 -14.14
N SER A 148 -4.08 7.85 -12.92
CA SER A 148 -3.40 6.83 -12.12
C SER A 148 -4.34 5.68 -11.74
N LEU A 149 -5.60 6.02 -11.42
CA LEU A 149 -6.63 5.03 -11.11
C LEU A 149 -6.94 4.13 -12.30
N GLN A 150 -7.05 4.71 -13.50
CA GLN A 150 -7.28 3.93 -14.72
C GLN A 150 -6.17 2.92 -14.97
N ALA A 151 -4.91 3.35 -14.85
CA ALA A 151 -3.73 2.48 -15.04
C ALA A 151 -3.62 1.35 -13.99
N VAL A 152 -4.16 1.56 -12.77
CA VAL A 152 -4.19 0.54 -11.73
C VAL A 152 -5.41 -0.37 -11.87
N ALA A 153 -6.56 0.18 -12.30
CA ALA A 153 -7.82 -0.58 -12.43
C ALA A 153 -7.69 -1.77 -13.38
N GLU A 154 -6.89 -1.65 -14.45
CA GLU A 154 -6.61 -2.74 -15.40
C GLU A 154 -5.84 -3.92 -14.76
N LYS A 155 -5.27 -3.70 -13.58
CA LYS A 155 -4.42 -4.66 -12.87
C LYS A 155 -5.11 -5.34 -11.68
N VAL A 156 -6.39 -5.05 -11.43
CA VAL A 156 -7.14 -5.58 -10.29
C VAL A 156 -8.53 -6.03 -10.72
N HIS A 157 -9.20 -6.83 -9.90
CA HIS A 157 -10.52 -7.38 -10.23
C HIS A 157 -11.65 -6.39 -9.98
N ALA A 158 -11.47 -5.49 -9.02
CA ALA A 158 -12.43 -4.43 -8.70
C ALA A 158 -11.72 -3.24 -8.05
N VAL A 159 -12.32 -2.06 -8.19
CA VAL A 159 -11.84 -0.83 -7.55
C VAL A 159 -13.00 -0.16 -6.83
N TYR A 160 -12.76 0.20 -5.56
CA TYR A 160 -13.65 1.02 -4.75
C TYR A 160 -12.93 2.32 -4.39
N CYS A 161 -13.32 3.40 -5.06
CA CYS A 161 -12.76 4.73 -4.85
C CYS A 161 -13.90 5.77 -4.90
N PRO A 162 -14.36 6.29 -3.76
CA PRO A 162 -15.47 7.26 -3.73
C PRO A 162 -15.10 8.64 -4.24
N ASN A 163 -13.83 9.07 -4.14
CA ASN A 163 -13.39 10.40 -4.52
C ASN A 163 -12.35 10.34 -5.64
N ILE A 164 -12.82 10.46 -6.90
CA ILE A 164 -11.94 10.48 -8.07
C ILE A 164 -11.76 11.93 -8.52
N ARG A 165 -10.52 12.41 -8.47
CA ARG A 165 -10.14 13.77 -8.81
C ARG A 165 -9.46 13.84 -10.18
N ARG A 166 -9.63 15.00 -10.83
CA ARG A 166 -9.00 15.35 -12.12
C ARG A 166 -8.17 16.63 -11.93
N GLY A 167 -7.16 16.83 -12.75
CA GLY A 167 -6.35 18.03 -12.77
C GLY A 167 -4.86 17.71 -12.69
N SER A 168 -4.03 18.69 -13.01
CA SER A 168 -2.57 18.54 -13.07
C SER A 168 -1.90 18.50 -11.69
N VAL A 169 -2.59 18.98 -10.66
CA VAL A 169 -2.10 18.98 -9.27
C VAL A 169 -3.01 18.12 -8.43
N PHE A 170 -2.46 17.09 -7.82
CA PHE A 170 -3.17 16.19 -6.91
C PHE A 170 -2.25 15.77 -5.77
N ALA A 171 -2.67 16.04 -4.56
CA ALA A 171 -2.09 15.47 -3.34
C ALA A 171 -3.15 14.66 -2.61
N VAL A 172 -2.77 13.50 -2.08
CA VAL A 172 -3.66 12.65 -1.27
C VAL A 172 -4.17 13.43 -0.05
N ALA A 173 -3.27 14.20 0.57
CA ALA A 173 -3.57 15.05 1.74
C ALA A 173 -4.77 15.99 1.53
N ASP A 174 -4.96 16.52 0.32
CA ASP A 174 -6.05 17.46 0.00
C ASP A 174 -7.45 16.83 0.08
N ALA A 175 -7.54 15.52 0.25
CA ALA A 175 -8.80 14.81 0.39
C ALA A 175 -9.23 14.59 1.85
N TYR A 176 -8.40 14.99 2.79
CA TYR A 176 -8.62 14.78 4.22
C TYR A 176 -8.77 16.11 4.95
N GLU A 177 -9.69 16.18 5.92
CA GLU A 177 -9.86 17.35 6.78
C GLU A 177 -8.66 17.58 7.67
N HIS A 178 -8.09 16.47 8.18
CA HIS A 178 -6.91 16.47 9.03
C HIS A 178 -5.93 15.45 8.50
N TRP A 179 -4.92 15.90 7.76
CA TRP A 179 -3.84 15.06 7.27
C TRP A 179 -2.64 15.12 8.18
N ARG A 180 -2.08 13.96 8.48
CA ARG A 180 -0.75 13.80 9.04
C ARG A 180 -0.16 12.45 8.66
N ASP A 181 1.14 12.39 8.55
CA ASP A 181 1.83 11.12 8.41
C ASP A 181 1.77 10.35 9.74
N LEU A 182 1.55 9.04 9.66
CA LEU A 182 1.69 8.14 10.80
C LEU A 182 3.14 7.65 10.88
N ASP A 183 3.70 7.67 12.09
CA ASP A 183 4.99 7.06 12.33
C ASP A 183 4.88 5.52 12.51
N GLU A 184 6.04 4.84 12.58
CA GLU A 184 6.05 3.38 12.70
C GLU A 184 5.55 2.87 14.06
N GLU A 185 5.58 3.67 15.10
CA GLU A 185 5.07 3.31 16.44
C GLU A 185 3.55 3.39 16.47
N GLU A 186 2.99 4.44 15.87
CA GLU A 186 1.55 4.58 15.68
C GLU A 186 0.97 3.44 14.83
N VAL A 187 1.67 3.06 13.76
CA VAL A 187 1.29 1.91 12.91
C VAL A 187 1.29 0.62 13.74
N ALA A 188 2.32 0.39 14.55
CA ALA A 188 2.39 -0.79 15.42
C ALA A 188 1.26 -0.79 16.45
N GLY A 189 0.98 0.35 17.09
CA GLY A 189 -0.12 0.50 18.05
C GLY A 189 -1.49 0.21 17.45
N LEU A 190 -1.78 0.74 16.26
CA LEU A 190 -3.05 0.48 15.56
C LEU A 190 -3.25 -1.01 15.23
N LEU A 191 -2.18 -1.72 14.85
CA LEU A 191 -2.23 -3.16 14.59
C LEU A 191 -2.46 -3.97 15.87
N GLU A 192 -1.78 -3.62 16.95
CA GLU A 192 -1.97 -4.28 18.25
C GLU A 192 -3.40 -4.11 18.75
N ASP A 193 -3.93 -2.90 18.69
CA ASP A 193 -5.29 -2.60 19.13
C ASP A 193 -6.32 -3.35 18.29
N PHE A 194 -6.14 -3.42 16.97
CA PHE A 194 -6.99 -4.22 16.10
C PHE A 194 -6.95 -5.70 16.48
N THR A 195 -5.74 -6.26 16.70
CA THR A 195 -5.56 -7.67 17.06
C THR A 195 -6.21 -8.01 18.41
N LYS A 196 -6.04 -7.14 19.43
CA LYS A 196 -6.68 -7.31 20.76
C LYS A 196 -8.20 -7.27 20.67
N MET A 197 -8.76 -6.45 19.80
CA MET A 197 -10.22 -6.38 19.61
C MET A 197 -10.75 -7.63 18.90
N ALA A 198 -10.08 -8.11 17.84
CA ALA A 198 -10.44 -9.31 17.11
C ALA A 198 -10.43 -10.56 18.03
N SER A 199 -9.42 -10.65 18.93
CA SER A 199 -9.34 -11.77 19.91
C SER A 199 -10.40 -11.76 20.98
N LYS A 200 -11.12 -10.66 21.22
CA LYS A 200 -12.21 -10.56 22.20
C LYS A 200 -13.58 -10.85 21.59
N ALA A 201 -13.68 -10.90 20.28
CA ALA A 201 -14.93 -11.13 19.56
C ALA A 201 -15.17 -12.62 19.22
N VAL A 202 -14.21 -13.49 19.54
CA VAL A 202 -14.25 -14.96 19.47
C VAL A 202 -14.47 -15.52 20.88
#